data_46e55c16a663241b23e76143e76e50e7
#
_entry.id   46e55c16a663241b23e76143e76e50e7
#
_cell.length_a   1.000
_cell.length_b   1.000
_cell.length_c   1.000
_cell.angle_alpha   90.00
_cell.angle_beta   90.00
_cell.angle_gamma   90.00
#
_symmetry.space_group_name_H-M   'P 1'
#
loop_
_entity.id
_entity.type
_entity.pdbx_description
1 polymer ?
#
loop_
_entity_poly.entity_id
_entity_poly.type
_entity_poly.pdbx_seq_one_letter_code
_entity_poly.pdbx_strand_id
1 'polypeptide(L)'
;RWHDGKTGPLIQAETNPVMRLNEGACDPSGRMWVASMENNLSDDLQPREQARACGRLFRIDAKGAVPMTEPEFGIPNTMVWSPERDRFYLGDSLRNTIWVWDYDDTMGEISNRRVHVSGGPGVPDGSCVDAEGFLWTARFGAGRVIRYDPNGKPDREIIVPAQNPTATTFAGSDLSTLIVTSARFGMENPEDADGAMIAL
;
A
#
# COMPACT_ATOMS: atom_id res chain seq x y z
N ARG A 1 5.74 1.86 -20.43
CA ARG A 1 7.05 1.75 -21.05
C ARG A 1 7.55 3.12 -21.48
N TRP A 2 8.76 3.47 -21.13
CA TRP A 2 9.44 4.70 -21.55
C TRP A 2 10.34 4.39 -22.75
N HIS A 3 10.17 5.11 -23.87
CA HIS A 3 11.03 5.02 -25.04
C HIS A 3 10.97 6.33 -25.83
N ASP A 4 12.11 6.89 -26.20
CA ASP A 4 12.27 8.13 -26.96
C ASP A 4 11.45 9.31 -26.43
N GLY A 5 11.42 9.49 -25.10
CA GLY A 5 10.66 10.57 -24.45
C GLY A 5 9.13 10.36 -24.44
N LYS A 6 8.64 9.21 -24.89
CA LYS A 6 7.20 8.89 -24.88
C LYS A 6 6.91 7.78 -23.86
N THR A 7 5.79 7.91 -23.17
CA THR A 7 5.26 6.87 -22.30
C THR A 7 4.15 6.11 -23.03
N GLY A 8 4.03 4.81 -22.73
CA GLY A 8 2.94 3.99 -23.24
C GLY A 8 2.67 2.83 -22.28
N PRO A 9 1.47 2.24 -22.35
CA PRO A 9 1.14 1.08 -21.52
C PRO A 9 2.10 -0.07 -21.83
N LEU A 10 2.56 -0.73 -20.77
CA LEU A 10 3.35 -1.96 -20.89
C LEU A 10 2.43 -3.18 -20.88
N ILE A 11 1.55 -3.25 -19.88
CA ILE A 11 0.59 -4.31 -19.63
C ILE A 11 -0.67 -3.68 -19.04
N GLN A 12 -1.83 -4.14 -19.47
CA GLN A 12 -3.11 -3.75 -18.88
C GLN A 12 -3.52 -4.83 -17.86
N ALA A 13 -3.31 -4.55 -16.59
CA ALA A 13 -3.66 -5.47 -15.51
C ALA A 13 -5.16 -5.49 -15.22
N GLU A 14 -5.82 -4.33 -15.31
CA GLU A 14 -7.26 -4.18 -15.09
C GLU A 14 -7.94 -3.72 -16.37
N THR A 15 -8.97 -4.41 -16.80
CA THR A 15 -9.71 -4.14 -18.04
C THR A 15 -11.09 -3.55 -17.80
N ASN A 16 -11.61 -3.61 -16.57
CA ASN A 16 -12.90 -3.04 -16.24
C ASN A 16 -12.77 -1.50 -16.12
N PRO A 17 -13.51 -0.71 -16.95
CA PRO A 17 -13.36 0.75 -17.00
C PRO A 17 -13.79 1.47 -15.72
N VAL A 18 -14.54 0.82 -14.84
CA VAL A 18 -14.91 1.40 -13.53
C VAL A 18 -13.87 1.13 -12.45
N MET A 19 -12.80 0.42 -12.78
CA MET A 19 -11.70 0.08 -11.87
C MET A 19 -10.47 0.94 -12.18
N ARG A 20 -9.61 1.10 -11.17
CA ARG A 20 -8.26 1.67 -11.32
C ARG A 20 -7.26 0.87 -10.50
N LEU A 21 -5.98 1.00 -10.82
CA LEU A 21 -4.91 0.53 -9.93
C LEU A 21 -4.73 1.54 -8.79
N ASN A 22 -4.42 1.04 -7.61
CA ASN A 22 -4.17 1.87 -6.42
C ASN A 22 -2.78 1.66 -5.84
N GLU A 23 -2.39 0.43 -5.58
CA GLU A 23 -1.11 0.10 -4.98
C GLU A 23 -0.27 -0.76 -5.93
N GLY A 24 1.05 -0.65 -5.84
CA GLY A 24 1.95 -1.49 -6.61
C GLY A 24 3.38 -1.42 -6.11
N ALA A 25 4.04 -2.58 -6.08
CA ALA A 25 5.42 -2.72 -5.66
C ALA A 25 6.11 -3.87 -6.41
N CYS A 26 7.44 -3.89 -6.37
CA CYS A 26 8.21 -5.04 -6.82
C CYS A 26 8.49 -5.97 -5.63
N ASP A 27 8.31 -7.28 -5.85
CA ASP A 27 8.72 -8.27 -4.88
C ASP A 27 10.27 -8.39 -4.81
N PRO A 28 10.82 -9.10 -3.81
CA PRO A 28 12.26 -9.24 -3.64
C PRO A 28 13.01 -9.85 -4.83
N SER A 29 12.29 -10.57 -5.70
CA SER A 29 12.84 -11.15 -6.95
C SER A 29 12.63 -10.26 -8.17
N GLY A 30 12.07 -9.05 -8.00
CA GLY A 30 11.90 -8.03 -9.04
C GLY A 30 10.66 -8.20 -9.90
N ARG A 31 9.68 -9.04 -9.51
CA ARG A 31 8.39 -9.14 -10.18
C ARG A 31 7.48 -8.02 -9.72
N MET A 32 6.83 -7.33 -10.66
CA MET A 32 5.87 -6.26 -10.35
C MET A 32 4.54 -6.85 -9.88
N TRP A 33 4.03 -6.32 -8.78
CA TRP A 33 2.70 -6.61 -8.26
C TRP A 33 1.88 -5.32 -8.26
N VAL A 34 0.59 -5.43 -8.56
CA VAL A 34 -0.35 -4.30 -8.55
C VAL A 34 -1.69 -4.74 -8.01
N ALA A 35 -2.39 -3.84 -7.36
CA ALA A 35 -3.74 -4.09 -6.88
C ALA A 35 -4.72 -3.06 -7.42
N SER A 36 -5.89 -3.53 -7.90
CA SER A 36 -6.97 -2.69 -8.38
C SER A 36 -8.03 -2.42 -7.32
N MET A 37 -8.81 -1.38 -7.54
CA MET A 37 -9.98 -1.00 -6.75
C MET A 37 -11.06 -0.39 -7.64
N GLU A 38 -12.30 -0.31 -7.14
CA GLU A 38 -13.31 0.55 -7.77
C GLU A 38 -12.83 2.00 -7.79
N ASN A 39 -12.99 2.69 -8.91
CA ASN A 39 -12.56 4.07 -9.02
C ASN A 39 -13.40 4.98 -8.12
N ASN A 40 -12.77 5.50 -7.07
CA ASN A 40 -13.37 6.39 -6.08
C ASN A 40 -13.10 7.88 -6.35
N LEU A 41 -12.76 8.21 -7.59
CA LEU A 41 -12.55 9.59 -8.05
C LEU A 41 -13.56 9.94 -9.15
N SER A 42 -14.09 11.16 -9.09
CA SER A 42 -14.85 11.76 -10.19
C SER A 42 -13.92 12.27 -11.31
N ASP A 43 -14.48 12.72 -12.43
CA ASP A 43 -13.70 13.23 -13.56
C ASP A 43 -12.91 14.51 -13.22
N ASP A 44 -13.37 15.28 -12.23
CA ASP A 44 -12.70 16.43 -11.64
C ASP A 44 -11.81 16.07 -10.44
N LEU A 45 -11.51 14.78 -10.26
CA LEU A 45 -10.64 14.21 -9.21
C LEU A 45 -11.14 14.43 -7.77
N GLN A 46 -12.43 14.68 -7.60
CA GLN A 46 -13.02 14.76 -6.26
C GLN A 46 -13.32 13.36 -5.71
N PRO A 47 -13.23 13.18 -4.38
CA PRO A 47 -13.58 11.92 -3.73
C PRO A 47 -15.01 11.48 -4.04
N ARG A 48 -15.17 10.19 -4.34
CA ARG A 48 -16.47 9.50 -4.39
C ARG A 48 -16.51 8.42 -3.32
N GLU A 49 -17.67 8.19 -2.77
CA GLU A 49 -17.88 7.01 -1.92
C GLU A 49 -17.65 5.74 -2.74
N GLN A 50 -16.85 4.84 -2.20
CA GLN A 50 -16.62 3.54 -2.81
C GLN A 50 -17.75 2.59 -2.43
N ALA A 51 -18.46 2.10 -3.43
CA ALA A 51 -19.66 1.28 -3.23
C ALA A 51 -19.32 -0.20 -3.02
N ARG A 52 -18.19 -0.68 -3.58
CA ARG A 52 -17.91 -2.12 -3.63
C ARG A 52 -16.46 -2.47 -3.31
N ALA A 53 -16.26 -3.57 -2.60
CA ALA A 53 -14.98 -4.22 -2.44
C ALA A 53 -14.83 -5.28 -3.54
N CYS A 54 -14.33 -4.88 -4.70
CA CYS A 54 -14.21 -5.72 -5.89
C CYS A 54 -12.81 -5.62 -6.55
N GLY A 55 -11.85 -5.01 -5.87
CA GLY A 55 -10.45 -4.94 -6.29
C GLY A 55 -9.77 -6.31 -6.25
N ARG A 56 -8.70 -6.45 -7.02
CA ARG A 56 -7.97 -7.70 -7.20
C ARG A 56 -6.47 -7.44 -7.14
N LEU A 57 -5.72 -8.39 -6.63
CA LEU A 57 -4.26 -8.42 -6.67
C LEU A 57 -3.79 -9.15 -7.93
N PHE A 58 -2.81 -8.57 -8.62
CA PHE A 58 -2.17 -9.14 -9.80
C PHE A 58 -0.65 -9.19 -9.62
N ARG A 59 -0.03 -10.25 -10.12
CA ARG A 59 1.39 -10.30 -10.40
C ARG A 59 1.60 -10.09 -11.90
N ILE A 60 2.55 -9.27 -12.27
CA ILE A 60 2.89 -8.98 -13.66
C ILE A 60 4.07 -9.83 -14.08
N ASP A 61 3.91 -10.61 -15.13
CA ASP A 61 4.97 -11.39 -15.76
C ASP A 61 5.13 -11.05 -17.26
N ALA A 62 6.02 -11.75 -17.94
CA ALA A 62 6.29 -11.51 -19.35
C ALA A 62 5.08 -11.79 -20.29
N LYS A 63 4.08 -12.53 -19.82
CA LYS A 63 2.88 -12.89 -20.59
C LYS A 63 1.69 -11.97 -20.27
N GLY A 64 1.75 -11.20 -19.19
CA GLY A 64 0.68 -10.31 -18.81
C GLY A 64 0.45 -10.21 -17.29
N ALA A 65 -0.76 -9.84 -16.91
CA ALA A 65 -1.20 -9.78 -15.53
C ALA A 65 -1.83 -11.11 -15.11
N VAL A 66 -1.26 -11.71 -14.08
CA VAL A 66 -1.75 -12.97 -13.48
C VAL A 66 -2.55 -12.62 -12.22
N PRO A 67 -3.85 -12.91 -12.15
CA PRO A 67 -4.63 -12.67 -10.93
C PRO A 67 -4.16 -13.62 -9.82
N MET A 68 -3.86 -13.04 -8.67
CA MET A 68 -3.38 -13.75 -7.49
C MET A 68 -4.51 -13.96 -6.46
N THR A 69 -5.60 -13.21 -6.58
CA THR A 69 -6.77 -13.33 -5.70
C THR A 69 -8.07 -13.21 -6.51
N GLU A 70 -9.18 -13.62 -5.92
CA GLU A 70 -10.51 -13.25 -6.39
C GLU A 70 -10.77 -11.75 -6.13
N PRO A 71 -11.80 -11.15 -6.79
CA PRO A 71 -12.18 -9.75 -6.55
C PRO A 71 -12.75 -9.58 -5.14
N GLU A 72 -12.01 -8.94 -4.25
CA GLU A 72 -12.42 -8.84 -2.85
C GLU A 72 -11.94 -7.57 -2.12
N PHE A 73 -10.95 -6.84 -2.66
CA PHE A 73 -10.39 -5.68 -1.96
C PHE A 73 -11.21 -4.43 -2.17
N GLY A 74 -11.31 -3.63 -1.11
CA GLY A 74 -11.87 -2.28 -1.14
C GLY A 74 -10.83 -1.28 -1.66
N ILE A 75 -9.96 -0.81 -0.79
CA ILE A 75 -8.87 0.12 -1.11
C ILE A 75 -7.55 -0.56 -0.74
N PRO A 76 -6.95 -1.34 -1.67
CA PRO A 76 -5.69 -2.03 -1.38
C PRO A 76 -4.55 -1.03 -1.21
N ASN A 77 -3.79 -1.20 -0.13
CA ASN A 77 -2.62 -0.44 0.26
C ASN A 77 -1.62 -1.37 0.96
N THR A 78 -0.52 -0.87 1.52
CA THR A 78 0.44 -1.67 2.29
C THR A 78 0.92 -2.90 1.50
N MET A 79 1.60 -2.70 0.39
CA MET A 79 2.12 -3.81 -0.42
C MET A 79 3.62 -3.98 -0.17
N VAL A 80 3.98 -4.89 0.76
CA VAL A 80 5.38 -5.10 1.17
C VAL A 80 5.67 -6.56 1.49
N TRP A 81 6.95 -6.93 1.49
CA TRP A 81 7.45 -8.27 1.82
C TRP A 81 8.37 -8.23 3.05
N SER A 82 8.40 -9.32 3.81
CA SER A 82 9.35 -9.48 4.92
C SER A 82 10.81 -9.49 4.43
N PRO A 83 11.78 -9.09 5.26
CA PRO A 83 13.20 -9.19 4.93
C PRO A 83 13.64 -10.64 4.64
N GLU A 84 13.03 -11.62 5.30
CA GLU A 84 13.26 -13.06 5.12
C GLU A 84 12.65 -13.60 3.81
N ARG A 85 11.84 -12.79 3.10
CA ARG A 85 11.16 -13.13 1.84
C ARG A 85 10.20 -14.31 1.95
N ASP A 86 9.64 -14.52 3.13
CA ASP A 86 8.70 -15.60 3.44
C ASP A 86 7.28 -15.13 3.72
N ARG A 87 7.06 -13.79 3.79
CA ARG A 87 5.76 -13.16 4.04
C ARG A 87 5.49 -12.04 3.08
N PHE A 88 4.23 -11.91 2.69
CA PHE A 88 3.67 -10.80 1.92
C PHE A 88 2.55 -10.14 2.71
N TYR A 89 2.56 -8.81 2.79
CA TYR A 89 1.55 -8.00 3.46
C TYR A 89 0.79 -7.16 2.46
N LEU A 90 -0.55 -7.12 2.62
CA LEU A 90 -1.43 -6.25 1.86
C LEU A 90 -2.49 -5.66 2.80
N GLY A 91 -2.62 -4.32 2.79
CA GLY A 91 -3.65 -3.59 3.50
C GLY A 91 -4.91 -3.38 2.67
N ASP A 92 -6.03 -3.21 3.34
CA ASP A 92 -7.28 -2.69 2.76
C ASP A 92 -7.79 -1.57 3.66
N SER A 93 -7.66 -0.34 3.20
CA SER A 93 -8.08 0.83 3.96
C SER A 93 -9.59 0.84 4.21
N LEU A 94 -10.40 0.36 3.26
CA LEU A 94 -11.86 0.30 3.41
C LEU A 94 -12.27 -0.62 4.58
N ARG A 95 -11.52 -1.70 4.79
CA ARG A 95 -11.78 -2.67 5.87
C ARG A 95 -10.98 -2.41 7.14
N ASN A 96 -10.11 -1.41 7.12
CA ASN A 96 -9.14 -1.14 8.20
C ASN A 96 -8.41 -2.42 8.65
N THR A 97 -7.90 -3.18 7.68
CA THR A 97 -7.28 -4.49 7.92
C THR A 97 -6.01 -4.64 7.10
N ILE A 98 -4.97 -5.21 7.69
CA ILE A 98 -3.77 -5.67 6.99
C ILE A 98 -3.76 -7.19 7.10
N TRP A 99 -3.67 -7.88 5.96
CA TRP A 99 -3.46 -9.31 5.89
C TRP A 99 -2.00 -9.64 5.68
N VAL A 100 -1.62 -10.85 6.05
CA VAL A 100 -0.33 -11.46 5.75
C VAL A 100 -0.57 -12.83 5.11
N TRP A 101 0.24 -13.13 4.10
CA TRP A 101 0.33 -14.45 3.45
C TRP A 101 1.70 -15.04 3.66
N ASP A 102 1.79 -16.36 3.62
CA ASP A 102 3.05 -17.03 3.36
C ASP A 102 3.43 -16.78 1.89
N TYR A 103 4.69 -16.46 1.66
CA TYR A 103 5.21 -16.09 0.35
C TYR A 103 6.32 -17.03 -0.10
N ASP A 104 6.19 -17.55 -1.31
CA ASP A 104 7.24 -18.31 -1.98
C ASP A 104 8.00 -17.39 -2.94
N ASP A 105 9.19 -16.93 -2.55
CA ASP A 105 10.01 -16.02 -3.37
C ASP A 105 10.48 -16.66 -4.68
N THR A 106 10.63 -17.98 -4.74
CA THR A 106 11.04 -18.68 -5.95
C THR A 106 9.95 -18.64 -7.02
N MET A 107 8.73 -18.95 -6.63
CA MET A 107 7.57 -19.02 -7.53
C MET A 107 6.83 -17.69 -7.65
N GLY A 108 6.97 -16.79 -6.67
CA GLY A 108 6.16 -15.57 -6.53
C GLY A 108 4.70 -15.92 -6.26
N GLU A 109 4.47 -16.88 -5.40
CA GLU A 109 3.13 -17.37 -5.03
C GLU A 109 2.81 -16.99 -3.58
N ILE A 110 1.52 -16.81 -3.28
CA ILE A 110 1.02 -16.51 -1.94
C ILE A 110 0.03 -17.58 -1.48
N SER A 111 0.06 -17.89 -0.18
CA SER A 111 -0.82 -18.89 0.42
C SER A 111 -1.12 -18.55 1.88
N ASN A 112 -2.02 -19.30 2.50
CA ASN A 112 -2.29 -19.24 3.96
C ASN A 112 -2.57 -17.82 4.47
N ARG A 113 -3.51 -17.10 3.83
CA ARG A 113 -3.92 -15.75 4.27
C ARG A 113 -4.43 -15.75 5.70
N ARG A 114 -3.97 -14.78 6.48
CA ARG A 114 -4.42 -14.52 7.85
C ARG A 114 -4.46 -13.02 8.15
N VAL A 115 -5.26 -12.61 9.11
CA VAL A 115 -5.26 -11.23 9.59
C VAL A 115 -3.96 -10.98 10.35
N HIS A 116 -3.24 -9.91 9.98
CA HIS A 116 -2.07 -9.41 10.69
C HIS A 116 -2.44 -8.28 11.65
N VAL A 117 -3.16 -7.26 11.13
CA VAL A 117 -3.68 -6.14 11.92
C VAL A 117 -5.15 -5.92 11.56
N SER A 118 -6.00 -5.65 12.55
CA SER A 118 -7.40 -5.27 12.32
C SER A 118 -7.78 -4.09 13.20
N GLY A 119 -8.37 -3.06 12.59
CA GLY A 119 -8.80 -1.85 13.30
C GLY A 119 -7.64 -0.91 13.64
N GLY A 120 -7.85 -0.09 14.68
CA GLY A 120 -6.91 0.94 15.12
C GLY A 120 -7.29 2.33 14.60
N PRO A 121 -6.52 3.37 14.97
CA PRO A 121 -6.79 4.76 14.58
C PRO A 121 -6.55 4.95 13.07
N GLY A 122 -7.45 5.68 12.40
CA GLY A 122 -7.40 5.87 10.95
C GLY A 122 -7.47 4.55 10.18
N VAL A 123 -6.96 4.53 8.96
CA VAL A 123 -6.92 3.33 8.11
C VAL A 123 -5.50 3.08 7.58
N PRO A 124 -5.10 1.82 7.33
CA PRO A 124 -3.78 1.53 6.78
C PRO A 124 -3.65 2.10 5.37
N ASP A 125 -2.53 2.80 5.12
CA ASP A 125 -2.11 3.28 3.81
C ASP A 125 -0.75 2.65 3.46
N GLY A 126 0.16 3.35 2.80
CA GLY A 126 1.46 2.81 2.42
C GLY A 126 2.35 2.47 3.62
N SER A 127 3.12 1.41 3.48
CA SER A 127 3.95 0.84 4.54
C SER A 127 5.36 0.50 4.05
N CYS A 128 6.28 0.34 4.99
CA CYS A 128 7.57 -0.30 4.78
C CYS A 128 7.88 -1.29 5.91
N VAL A 129 8.89 -2.13 5.72
CA VAL A 129 9.36 -3.08 6.72
C VAL A 129 10.79 -2.73 7.13
N ASP A 130 11.10 -2.76 8.42
CA ASP A 130 12.46 -2.57 8.90
C ASP A 130 13.26 -3.88 8.90
N ALA A 131 14.57 -3.78 9.23
CA ALA A 131 15.49 -4.93 9.24
C ALA A 131 15.15 -5.98 10.29
N GLU A 132 14.33 -5.64 11.30
CA GLU A 132 13.84 -6.56 12.33
C GLU A 132 12.52 -7.26 11.91
N GLY A 133 12.00 -6.95 10.71
CA GLY A 133 10.74 -7.51 10.20
C GLY A 133 9.49 -6.83 10.74
N PHE A 134 9.61 -5.65 11.37
CA PHE A 134 8.47 -4.88 11.86
C PHE A 134 7.89 -4.03 10.73
N LEU A 135 6.57 -4.00 10.66
CA LEU A 135 5.81 -3.26 9.67
C LEU A 135 5.51 -1.83 10.15
N TRP A 136 6.01 -0.84 9.42
CA TRP A 136 5.73 0.58 9.65
C TRP A 136 4.62 1.04 8.71
N THR A 137 3.47 1.41 9.25
CA THR A 137 2.27 1.72 8.47
C THR A 137 1.84 3.16 8.69
N ALA A 138 1.70 3.93 7.62
CA ALA A 138 1.02 5.21 7.64
C ALA A 138 -0.47 4.98 7.95
N ARG A 139 -1.00 5.73 8.93
CA ARG A 139 -2.41 5.63 9.36
C ARG A 139 -3.17 6.86 8.87
N PHE A 140 -3.69 6.77 7.63
CA PHE A 140 -4.45 7.84 6.98
C PHE A 140 -5.63 8.28 7.84
N GLY A 141 -5.81 9.59 7.98
CA GLY A 141 -6.86 10.19 8.81
C GLY A 141 -6.55 10.25 10.31
N ALA A 142 -5.38 9.74 10.76
CA ALA A 142 -5.05 9.67 12.17
C ALA A 142 -3.76 10.41 12.57
N GLY A 143 -3.07 11.06 11.64
CA GLY A 143 -1.86 11.85 11.94
C GLY A 143 -0.74 11.05 12.58
N ARG A 144 -0.53 9.78 12.18
CA ARG A 144 0.47 8.92 12.81
C ARG A 144 0.98 7.81 11.91
N VAL A 145 2.15 7.30 12.28
CA VAL A 145 2.71 6.05 11.80
C VAL A 145 2.72 5.06 12.96
N ILE A 146 2.32 3.82 12.73
CA ILE A 146 2.38 2.75 13.73
C ILE A 146 3.33 1.67 13.25
N ARG A 147 4.26 1.27 14.13
CA ARG A 147 5.14 0.11 13.98
C ARG A 147 4.46 -1.11 14.60
N TYR A 148 4.30 -2.16 13.83
CA TYR A 148 3.74 -3.45 14.29
C TYR A 148 4.83 -4.51 14.29
N ASP A 149 4.84 -5.34 15.32
CA ASP A 149 5.74 -6.50 15.39
C ASP A 149 5.35 -7.59 14.34
N PRO A 150 6.18 -8.62 14.10
CA PRO A 150 5.88 -9.69 13.16
C PRO A 150 4.61 -10.51 13.46
N ASN A 151 3.96 -10.29 14.63
CA ASN A 151 2.68 -10.89 15.01
C ASN A 151 1.50 -9.91 14.89
N GLY A 152 1.74 -8.68 14.41
CA GLY A 152 0.71 -7.65 14.24
C GLY A 152 0.38 -6.86 15.50
N LYS A 153 1.16 -6.99 16.56
CA LYS A 153 0.96 -6.22 17.80
C LYS A 153 1.63 -4.85 17.65
N PRO A 154 0.96 -3.72 18.01
CA PRO A 154 1.60 -2.41 18.05
C PRO A 154 2.81 -2.38 18.99
N ASP A 155 3.95 -1.94 18.48
CA ASP A 155 5.21 -1.77 19.20
C ASP A 155 5.51 -0.30 19.49
N ARG A 156 5.34 0.57 18.46
CA ARG A 156 5.64 2.00 18.55
C ARG A 156 4.63 2.80 17.73
N GLU A 157 4.36 4.00 18.22
CA GLU A 157 3.55 4.99 17.52
C GLU A 157 4.32 6.32 17.41
N ILE A 158 4.31 6.93 16.23
CA ILE A 158 4.90 8.25 15.97
C ILE A 158 3.79 9.16 15.48
N ILE A 159 3.55 10.25 16.19
CA ILE A 159 2.66 11.33 15.75
C ILE A 159 3.38 12.14 14.67
N VAL A 160 2.72 12.36 13.55
CA VAL A 160 3.23 13.19 12.46
C VAL A 160 2.41 14.48 12.35
N PRO A 161 3.01 15.61 11.91
CA PRO A 161 2.32 16.89 11.87
C PRO A 161 1.24 17.00 10.78
N ALA A 162 1.08 15.98 9.93
CA ALA A 162 0.05 15.91 8.88
C ALA A 162 -1.08 14.97 9.28
N GLN A 163 -2.32 15.35 9.02
CA GLN A 163 -3.50 14.54 9.37
C GLN A 163 -3.58 13.24 8.55
N ASN A 164 -3.21 13.30 7.26
CA ASN A 164 -3.34 12.17 6.32
C ASN A 164 -1.94 11.67 5.86
N PRO A 165 -1.15 11.01 6.71
CA PRO A 165 0.05 10.33 6.24
C PRO A 165 -0.32 9.21 5.27
N THR A 166 0.43 9.09 4.14
CA THR A 166 0.06 8.19 3.04
C THR A 166 1.04 7.06 2.80
N ALA A 167 2.33 7.25 3.03
CA ALA A 167 3.31 6.19 2.87
C ALA A 167 4.52 6.42 3.75
N THR A 168 5.25 5.35 4.04
CA THR A 168 6.49 5.37 4.81
C THR A 168 7.62 4.67 4.08
N THR A 169 8.84 5.16 4.25
CA THR A 169 10.06 4.46 3.82
C THR A 169 11.25 4.92 4.65
N PHE A 170 12.31 4.10 4.73
CA PHE A 170 13.56 4.50 5.34
C PHE A 170 14.50 5.12 4.30
N ALA A 171 15.25 6.14 4.69
CA ALA A 171 16.19 6.89 3.86
C ALA A 171 17.47 7.22 4.64
N GLY A 172 18.45 7.82 3.93
CA GLY A 172 19.80 8.07 4.43
C GLY A 172 20.74 6.90 4.10
N SER A 173 22.04 7.14 4.24
CA SER A 173 23.06 6.12 3.95
C SER A 173 23.04 4.94 4.91
N ASP A 174 22.47 5.13 6.09
CA ASP A 174 22.33 4.17 7.18
C ASP A 174 20.87 3.70 7.37
N LEU A 175 19.93 4.20 6.52
CA LEU A 175 18.49 3.92 6.61
C LEU A 175 17.90 4.25 7.99
N SER A 176 18.40 5.28 8.68
CA SER A 176 17.95 5.68 10.01
C SER A 176 16.86 6.76 9.99
N THR A 177 16.61 7.40 8.86
CA THR A 177 15.61 8.45 8.71
C THR A 177 14.32 7.87 8.15
N LEU A 178 13.23 7.99 8.91
CA LEU A 178 11.90 7.63 8.43
C LEU A 178 11.31 8.77 7.62
N ILE A 179 11.04 8.54 6.35
CA ILE A 179 10.33 9.48 5.48
C ILE A 179 8.85 9.10 5.44
N VAL A 180 8.00 10.10 5.65
CA VAL A 180 6.54 9.97 5.60
C VAL A 180 5.99 10.95 4.58
N THR A 181 5.21 10.48 3.62
CA THR A 181 4.44 11.34 2.72
C THR A 181 3.03 11.57 3.28
N SER A 182 2.38 12.65 2.87
CA SER A 182 1.03 12.98 3.29
C SER A 182 0.19 13.55 2.15
N ALA A 183 -1.13 13.61 2.33
CA ALA A 183 -2.07 14.09 1.33
C ALA A 183 -3.04 15.15 1.90
N ARG A 184 -3.44 16.08 1.03
CA ARG A 184 -4.55 17.05 1.29
C ARG A 184 -5.92 16.51 0.87
N PHE A 185 -5.98 15.25 0.51
CA PHE A 185 -7.20 14.62 0.00
C PHE A 185 -8.34 14.69 1.03
N GLY A 186 -9.50 15.21 0.60
CA GLY A 186 -10.68 15.36 1.45
C GLY A 186 -10.62 16.45 2.52
N MET A 187 -9.61 17.35 2.48
CA MET A 187 -9.45 18.44 3.44
C MET A 187 -10.03 19.76 2.90
N GLU A 188 -10.84 20.43 3.71
CA GLU A 188 -11.31 21.80 3.40
C GLU A 188 -10.26 22.86 3.79
N ASN A 189 -9.56 22.67 4.90
CA ASN A 189 -8.58 23.61 5.47
C ASN A 189 -7.27 22.87 5.81
N PRO A 190 -6.42 22.53 4.83
CA PRO A 190 -5.16 21.86 5.08
C PRO A 190 -4.16 22.81 5.76
N GLU A 191 -3.38 22.27 6.69
CA GLU A 191 -2.22 22.93 7.30
C GLU A 191 -0.96 22.79 6.42
N ASP A 192 0.13 23.49 6.78
CA ASP A 192 1.38 23.49 5.99
C ASP A 192 2.01 22.11 5.84
N ALA A 193 1.87 21.26 6.84
CA ALA A 193 2.40 19.90 6.81
C ALA A 193 1.56 18.92 5.97
N ASP A 194 0.30 19.24 5.67
CA ASP A 194 -0.56 18.42 4.86
C ASP A 194 -0.15 18.47 3.38
N GLY A 195 0.05 17.31 2.78
CA GLY A 195 0.58 17.18 1.43
C GLY A 195 2.10 17.34 1.32
N ALA A 196 2.80 17.43 2.47
CA ALA A 196 4.26 17.48 2.51
C ALA A 196 4.90 16.09 2.62
N MET A 197 6.21 16.06 2.39
CA MET A 197 7.09 14.96 2.77
C MET A 197 7.80 15.34 4.07
N ILE A 198 7.71 14.48 5.06
CA ILE A 198 8.18 14.68 6.43
C ILE A 198 9.33 13.70 6.70
N ALA A 199 10.43 14.19 7.25
CA ALA A 199 11.56 13.38 7.72
C ALA A 199 11.56 13.31 9.25
N LEU A 200 11.69 12.14 9.82
CA LEU A 200 11.64 11.85 11.26
C LEU A 200 12.86 11.04 11.69
#